data_e30faab75547aa332293ee4fb53128de
#
_entry.id   e30faab75547aa332293ee4fb53128de
#
_cell.length_a   1.000
_cell.length_b   1.000
_cell.length_c   1.000
_cell.angle_alpha   90.00
_cell.angle_beta   90.00
_cell.angle_gamma   90.00
#
_symmetry.space_group_name_H-M   'P 1'
#
loop_
_entity.id
_entity.type
_entity.pdbx_description
1 polymer ?
#
loop_
_entity_poly.entity_id
_entity_poly.type
_entity_poly.pdbx_seq_one_letter_code
_entity_poly.pdbx_strand_id
1 'polypeptide(L)'
;MYTLLMIKLLVEKGQRPNYMPLFTSVAALMILAVGILALTINEKKVKARMEAEIKAYEKSAGVIVETEDTVEKEMGETAPMPREVKKSMAFLLASIFLWFTAYNAVTTAFSRYTKVVWKLEGGGFADCLMVATVAAIISYIPIGNLSSKIGRKKTILGGIILMSLCYFAAIFASAYHPVINIAFAVIGVGWAAINVNSYPMIVEMSKGCNIGKFTGTYYTFSMTAQIFTPILSGFLLENVSYRSLFPYALIFSLLAFITMSQVRHGDARPDKKKSMLEHFDVDD
;
A
#
# COMPACT_ATOMS: atom_id res chain seq x y z
N MET A 1 15.12 4.40 9.79
CA MET A 1 15.36 5.14 11.06
C MET A 1 15.02 4.30 12.27
N TYR A 2 13.83 3.71 12.40
CA TYR A 2 13.44 2.79 13.47
C TYR A 2 14.44 1.64 13.68
N THR A 3 14.82 0.94 12.61
CA THR A 3 15.74 -0.21 12.65
C THR A 3 17.16 0.17 13.05
N LEU A 4 17.66 1.31 12.54
CA LEU A 4 18.97 1.83 12.92
C LEU A 4 19.01 2.28 14.38
N LEU A 5 17.92 2.85 14.90
CA LEU A 5 17.76 3.21 16.30
C LEU A 5 17.67 1.97 17.19
N MET A 6 16.97 0.92 16.74
CA MET A 6 16.89 -0.36 17.44
C MET A 6 18.25 -1.06 17.53
N ILE A 7 19.03 -1.07 16.46
CA ILE A 7 20.34 -1.73 16.43
C ILE A 7 21.35 -0.99 17.31
N LYS A 8 21.36 0.35 17.30
CA LYS A 8 22.33 1.14 18.05
C LYS A 8 21.99 1.41 19.53
N LEU A 9 20.72 1.47 19.89
CA LEU A 9 20.28 1.89 21.23
C LEU A 9 19.81 0.76 22.15
N LEU A 10 19.55 -0.44 21.62
CA LEU A 10 18.78 -1.43 22.37
C LEU A 10 19.40 -2.81 22.55
N VAL A 11 20.56 -3.11 21.97
CA VAL A 11 21.11 -4.46 22.05
C VAL A 11 22.55 -4.44 22.55
N GLU A 12 22.74 -4.29 23.84
CA GLU A 12 23.80 -5.00 24.53
C GLU A 12 23.40 -6.47 24.68
N LYS A 13 24.20 -7.37 24.12
CA LYS A 13 23.96 -8.81 24.13
C LYS A 13 23.75 -9.29 25.58
N GLY A 14 22.54 -9.80 25.86
CA GLY A 14 22.23 -10.48 27.11
C GLY A 14 21.31 -9.74 28.11
N GLN A 15 20.95 -8.48 27.87
CA GLN A 15 19.99 -7.75 28.71
C GLN A 15 18.62 -7.65 28.06
N ARG A 16 17.56 -7.54 28.88
CA ARG A 16 16.21 -7.25 28.38
C ARG A 16 16.22 -5.87 27.71
N PRO A 17 15.82 -5.73 26.42
CA PRO A 17 15.85 -4.46 25.73
C PRO A 17 14.96 -3.44 26.41
N ASN A 18 15.50 -2.26 26.71
CA ASN A 18 14.72 -1.14 27.21
C ASN A 18 14.10 -0.40 26.03
N TYR A 19 12.81 -0.59 25.81
CA TYR A 19 12.07 0.04 24.72
C TYR A 19 11.68 1.50 25.00
N MET A 20 11.85 2.00 26.22
CA MET A 20 11.40 3.34 26.59
C MET A 20 12.04 4.46 25.76
N PRO A 21 13.37 4.48 25.51
CA PRO A 21 13.98 5.52 24.67
C PRO A 21 13.47 5.50 23.23
N LEU A 22 13.15 4.31 22.71
CA LEU A 22 12.60 4.15 21.37
C LEU A 22 11.21 4.76 21.26
N PHE A 23 10.29 4.35 22.15
CA PHE A 23 8.92 4.88 22.11
C PHE A 23 8.89 6.38 22.40
N THR A 24 9.73 6.87 23.29
CA THR A 24 9.83 8.31 23.60
C THR A 24 10.32 9.09 22.37
N SER A 25 11.35 8.62 21.67
CA SER A 25 11.85 9.30 20.46
C SER A 25 10.84 9.28 19.31
N VAL A 26 10.12 8.18 19.11
CA VAL A 26 9.05 8.09 18.10
C VAL A 26 7.90 9.04 18.47
N ALA A 27 7.47 9.04 19.72
CA ALA A 27 6.41 9.95 20.20
C ALA A 27 6.81 11.42 20.02
N ALA A 28 8.04 11.79 20.36
CA ALA A 28 8.55 13.15 20.18
C ALA A 28 8.55 13.56 18.70
N LEU A 29 8.98 12.68 17.77
CA LEU A 29 8.93 12.93 16.34
C LEU A 29 7.50 13.08 15.81
N MET A 30 6.57 12.27 16.30
CA MET A 30 5.16 12.38 15.92
C MET A 30 4.55 13.70 16.41
N ILE A 31 4.80 14.10 17.66
CA ILE A 31 4.33 15.38 18.21
C ILE A 31 4.91 16.54 17.41
N LEU A 32 6.21 16.49 17.07
CA LEU A 32 6.89 17.49 16.26
C LEU A 32 6.26 17.60 14.86
N ALA A 33 6.00 16.46 14.21
CA ALA A 33 5.36 16.43 12.89
C ALA A 33 3.95 17.02 12.94
N VAL A 34 3.14 16.64 13.93
CA VAL A 34 1.79 17.21 14.13
C VAL A 34 1.87 18.69 14.44
N GLY A 35 2.82 19.12 15.26
CA GLY A 35 3.06 20.53 15.56
C GLY A 35 3.41 21.34 14.31
N ILE A 36 4.31 20.84 13.46
CA ILE A 36 4.66 21.48 12.19
C ILE A 36 3.41 21.60 11.30
N LEU A 37 2.63 20.53 11.14
CA LEU A 37 1.41 20.54 10.33
C LEU A 37 0.40 21.56 10.87
N ALA A 38 0.16 21.55 12.18
CA ALA A 38 -0.80 22.48 12.80
C ALA A 38 -0.39 23.95 12.68
N LEU A 39 0.91 24.23 12.70
CA LEU A 39 1.45 25.60 12.56
C LEU A 39 1.57 26.07 11.10
N THR A 40 1.85 25.15 10.18
CA THR A 40 2.09 25.51 8.77
C THR A 40 0.86 25.41 7.89
N ILE A 41 -0.05 24.48 8.17
CA ILE A 41 -1.25 24.23 7.35
C ILE A 41 -2.49 24.76 8.06
N ASN A 42 -3.01 25.87 7.56
CA ASN A 42 -4.33 26.36 7.95
C ASN A 42 -5.34 25.97 6.86
N GLU A 43 -6.02 24.83 7.06
CA GLU A 43 -6.96 24.26 6.09
C GLU A 43 -8.02 25.28 5.63
N LYS A 44 -8.53 26.10 6.54
CA LYS A 44 -9.51 27.15 6.20
C LYS A 44 -8.95 28.19 5.24
N LYS A 45 -7.68 28.62 5.45
CA LYS A 45 -7.03 29.58 4.55
C LYS A 45 -6.68 28.95 3.20
N VAL A 46 -6.22 27.68 3.19
CA VAL A 46 -5.91 26.95 1.97
C VAL A 46 -7.17 26.75 1.14
N LYS A 47 -8.27 26.30 1.77
CA LYS A 47 -9.58 26.13 1.08
C LYS A 47 -10.09 27.47 0.53
N ALA A 48 -10.09 28.53 1.31
CA ALA A 48 -10.52 29.86 0.86
C ALA A 48 -9.67 30.41 -0.29
N ARG A 49 -8.36 30.12 -0.28
CA ARG A 49 -7.44 30.53 -1.36
C ARG A 49 -7.71 29.75 -2.64
N MET A 50 -7.89 28.42 -2.55
CA MET A 50 -8.27 27.58 -3.70
C MET A 50 -9.61 28.03 -4.30
N GLU A 51 -10.63 28.29 -3.48
CA GLU A 51 -11.94 28.77 -3.96
C GLU A 51 -11.81 30.16 -4.65
N ALA A 52 -10.95 31.03 -4.14
CA ALA A 52 -10.70 32.34 -4.75
C ALA A 52 -9.94 32.21 -6.10
N GLU A 53 -8.95 31.34 -6.19
CA GLU A 53 -8.20 31.06 -7.41
C GLU A 53 -9.10 30.42 -8.49
N ILE A 54 -9.96 29.47 -8.10
CA ILE A 54 -10.95 28.84 -9.00
C ILE A 54 -11.93 29.89 -9.54
N LYS A 55 -12.52 30.73 -8.68
CA LYS A 55 -13.43 31.80 -9.11
C LYS A 55 -12.74 32.84 -10.00
N ALA A 56 -11.46 33.11 -9.75
CA ALA A 56 -10.69 34.01 -10.61
C ALA A 56 -10.44 33.41 -11.99
N TYR A 57 -10.15 32.10 -12.05
CA TYR A 57 -9.96 31.36 -13.29
C TYR A 57 -11.28 31.25 -14.09
N GLU A 58 -12.38 30.89 -13.44
CA GLU A 58 -13.73 30.84 -14.06
C GLU A 58 -14.10 32.19 -14.70
N LYS A 59 -13.80 33.28 -13.99
CA LYS A 59 -14.08 34.62 -14.50
C LYS A 59 -13.17 35.02 -15.68
N SER A 60 -11.94 34.52 -15.73
CA SER A 60 -10.98 34.84 -16.80
C SER A 60 -11.14 33.96 -18.03
N ALA A 61 -11.49 32.71 -17.83
CA ALA A 61 -11.60 31.71 -18.90
C ALA A 61 -13.03 31.53 -19.46
N GLY A 62 -14.04 32.11 -18.79
CA GLY A 62 -15.45 31.91 -19.17
C GLY A 62 -15.94 30.47 -19.06
N VAL A 63 -15.21 29.64 -18.32
CA VAL A 63 -15.45 28.21 -18.11
C VAL A 63 -15.78 27.99 -16.65
N ILE A 64 -16.84 27.25 -16.35
CA ILE A 64 -17.15 26.81 -14.98
C ILE A 64 -16.21 25.63 -14.68
N VAL A 65 -15.34 25.78 -13.69
CA VAL A 65 -14.49 24.69 -13.20
C VAL A 65 -15.32 23.84 -12.26
N GLU A 66 -15.62 22.61 -12.65
CA GLU A 66 -16.27 21.64 -11.79
C GLU A 66 -15.35 21.33 -10.59
N THR A 67 -15.64 21.92 -9.43
CA THR A 67 -14.99 21.56 -8.17
C THR A 67 -15.67 20.34 -7.58
N GLU A 68 -14.94 19.55 -6.76
CA GLU A 68 -15.54 18.40 -6.06
C GLU A 68 -16.84 18.76 -5.31
N ASP A 69 -16.91 19.97 -4.71
CA ASP A 69 -18.12 20.49 -4.01
C ASP A 69 -19.26 20.85 -4.97
N THR A 70 -18.98 21.29 -6.21
CA THR A 70 -19.97 21.55 -7.25
C THR A 70 -20.44 20.26 -7.91
N VAL A 71 -19.51 19.35 -8.17
CA VAL A 71 -19.79 17.99 -8.65
C VAL A 71 -20.62 17.20 -7.63
N GLU A 72 -20.37 17.34 -6.31
CA GLU A 72 -21.22 16.75 -5.28
C GLU A 72 -22.61 17.39 -5.18
N LYS A 73 -22.76 18.69 -5.47
CA LYS A 73 -24.06 19.37 -5.43
C LYS A 73 -24.90 19.17 -6.68
N GLU A 74 -24.29 19.09 -7.86
CA GLU A 74 -24.98 18.83 -9.12
C GLU A 74 -25.27 17.34 -9.33
N MET A 75 -24.47 16.45 -8.76
CA MET A 75 -24.70 15.01 -8.75
C MET A 75 -25.54 14.54 -7.55
N GLY A 76 -26.59 15.28 -7.19
CA GLY A 76 -27.55 14.88 -6.18
C GLY A 76 -28.23 13.52 -6.43
N GLU A 77 -28.02 12.91 -7.59
CA GLU A 77 -28.26 11.51 -7.91
C GLU A 77 -27.05 11.01 -8.72
N THR A 78 -26.05 10.48 -8.05
CA THR A 78 -24.96 9.74 -8.69
C THR A 78 -25.55 8.64 -9.57
N ALA A 79 -25.27 8.70 -10.87
CA ALA A 79 -25.70 7.64 -11.78
C ALA A 79 -25.23 6.29 -11.19
N PRO A 80 -26.13 5.29 -11.09
CA PRO A 80 -25.77 4.03 -10.47
C PRO A 80 -24.66 3.36 -11.26
N MET A 81 -23.55 3.05 -10.57
CA MET A 81 -22.40 2.36 -11.18
C MET A 81 -22.88 1.13 -11.96
N PRO A 82 -22.45 0.96 -13.21
CA PRO A 82 -22.81 -0.19 -14.03
C PRO A 82 -22.48 -1.51 -13.31
N ARG A 83 -23.34 -2.51 -13.44
CA ARG A 83 -23.19 -3.81 -12.74
C ARG A 83 -21.84 -4.47 -12.99
N GLU A 84 -21.33 -4.36 -14.19
CA GLU A 84 -20.00 -4.90 -14.59
C GLU A 84 -18.85 -4.23 -13.83
N VAL A 85 -18.89 -2.89 -13.70
CA VAL A 85 -17.88 -2.11 -12.96
C VAL A 85 -17.97 -2.41 -11.47
N LYS A 86 -19.21 -2.49 -10.92
CA LYS A 86 -19.45 -2.86 -9.52
C LYS A 86 -18.90 -4.25 -9.19
N LYS A 87 -19.04 -5.22 -10.10
CA LYS A 87 -18.47 -6.57 -9.96
C LYS A 87 -16.94 -6.52 -9.97
N SER A 88 -16.33 -5.78 -10.89
CA SER A 88 -14.87 -5.58 -10.93
C SER A 88 -14.36 -4.89 -9.66
N MET A 89 -15.08 -3.89 -9.15
CA MET A 89 -14.76 -3.21 -7.89
C MET A 89 -14.78 -4.19 -6.71
N ALA A 90 -15.82 -5.03 -6.61
CA ALA A 90 -15.92 -6.04 -5.56
C ALA A 90 -14.74 -7.04 -5.60
N PHE A 91 -14.34 -7.50 -6.78
CA PHE A 91 -13.18 -8.37 -6.93
C PHE A 91 -11.87 -7.65 -6.57
N LEU A 92 -11.72 -6.37 -6.91
CA LEU A 92 -10.55 -5.60 -6.53
C LEU A 92 -10.48 -5.39 -5.01
N LEU A 93 -11.60 -5.04 -4.36
CA LEU A 93 -11.66 -4.91 -2.91
C LEU A 93 -11.37 -6.23 -2.17
N ALA A 94 -11.89 -7.36 -2.68
CA ALA A 94 -11.56 -8.68 -2.17
C ALA A 94 -10.06 -8.98 -2.33
N SER A 95 -9.48 -8.63 -3.48
CA SER A 95 -8.03 -8.78 -3.70
C SER A 95 -7.21 -7.95 -2.73
N ILE A 96 -7.63 -6.69 -2.48
CA ILE A 96 -7.00 -5.79 -1.50
C ILE A 96 -7.00 -6.45 -0.12
N PHE A 97 -8.14 -6.94 0.35
CA PHE A 97 -8.21 -7.64 1.62
C PHE A 97 -7.25 -8.83 1.67
N LEU A 98 -7.20 -9.66 0.63
CA LEU A 98 -6.42 -10.88 0.59
C LEU A 98 -4.91 -10.62 0.55
N TRP A 99 -4.41 -9.70 -0.29
CA TRP A 99 -2.96 -9.42 -0.30
C TRP A 99 -2.49 -8.65 0.93
N PHE A 100 -3.34 -7.76 1.50
CA PHE A 100 -3.02 -7.17 2.79
C PHE A 100 -2.96 -8.22 3.89
N THR A 101 -3.86 -9.21 3.88
CA THR A 101 -3.84 -10.35 4.82
C THR A 101 -2.54 -11.17 4.67
N ALA A 102 -2.11 -11.47 3.44
CA ALA A 102 -0.85 -12.18 3.20
C ALA A 102 0.37 -11.39 3.69
N TYR A 103 0.49 -10.12 3.30
CA TYR A 103 1.63 -9.28 3.63
C TYR A 103 1.72 -8.95 5.13
N ASN A 104 0.59 -8.59 5.75
CA ASN A 104 0.57 -8.25 7.16
C ASN A 104 0.89 -9.45 8.06
N ALA A 105 0.54 -10.69 7.68
CA ALA A 105 0.94 -11.85 8.44
C ALA A 105 2.46 -11.96 8.53
N VAL A 106 3.15 -11.77 7.41
CA VAL A 106 4.61 -11.81 7.39
C VAL A 106 5.19 -10.65 8.19
N THR A 107 4.77 -9.42 7.97
CA THR A 107 5.37 -8.26 8.64
C THR A 107 5.12 -8.23 10.15
N THR A 108 3.99 -8.73 10.63
CA THR A 108 3.65 -8.73 12.07
C THR A 108 4.20 -9.93 12.82
N ALA A 109 4.18 -11.13 12.22
CA ALA A 109 4.56 -12.36 12.90
C ALA A 109 6.01 -12.80 12.60
N PHE A 110 6.71 -12.15 11.66
CA PHE A 110 8.05 -12.56 11.23
C PHE A 110 9.09 -12.56 12.36
N SER A 111 9.03 -11.60 13.27
CA SER A 111 9.92 -11.53 14.42
C SER A 111 9.81 -12.79 15.32
N ARG A 112 8.60 -13.26 15.56
CA ARG A 112 8.35 -14.50 16.31
C ARG A 112 8.78 -15.74 15.52
N TYR A 113 8.46 -15.77 14.24
CA TYR A 113 8.88 -16.85 13.33
C TYR A 113 10.39 -17.03 13.33
N THR A 114 11.16 -15.96 13.13
CA THR A 114 12.63 -16.04 13.09
C THR A 114 13.24 -16.49 14.42
N LYS A 115 12.65 -16.07 15.55
CA LYS A 115 13.08 -16.50 16.87
C LYS A 115 12.82 -17.99 17.11
N VAL A 116 11.64 -18.49 16.72
CA VAL A 116 11.23 -19.87 17.01
C VAL A 116 11.79 -20.86 15.99
N VAL A 117 11.69 -20.54 14.69
CA VAL A 117 12.04 -21.48 13.61
C VAL A 117 13.51 -21.38 13.23
N TRP A 118 14.03 -20.14 13.05
CA TRP A 118 15.42 -19.93 12.65
C TRP A 118 16.37 -19.74 13.82
N LYS A 119 15.84 -19.68 15.06
CA LYS A 119 16.62 -19.45 16.30
C LYS A 119 17.50 -18.20 16.23
N LEU A 120 17.05 -17.20 15.50
CA LEU A 120 17.74 -15.91 15.42
C LEU A 120 17.55 -15.14 16.73
N GLU A 121 18.66 -14.78 17.35
CA GLU A 121 18.69 -13.91 18.52
C GLU A 121 18.91 -12.44 18.09
N GLY A 122 18.43 -11.51 18.93
CA GLY A 122 18.55 -10.09 18.65
C GLY A 122 17.62 -9.57 17.55
N GLY A 123 18.04 -8.51 16.85
CA GLY A 123 17.24 -7.79 15.85
C GLY A 123 17.37 -8.30 14.41
N GLY A 124 17.93 -9.49 14.15
CA GLY A 124 18.24 -9.96 12.79
C GLY A 124 17.03 -10.07 11.84
N PHE A 125 15.81 -10.26 12.38
CA PHE A 125 14.58 -10.20 11.58
C PHE A 125 14.33 -8.81 10.98
N ALA A 126 14.77 -7.75 11.69
CA ALA A 126 14.56 -6.38 11.27
C ALA A 126 15.35 -6.03 10.01
N ASP A 127 16.50 -6.67 9.80
CA ASP A 127 17.32 -6.47 8.60
C ASP A 127 16.56 -6.94 7.35
N CYS A 128 15.90 -8.08 7.40
CA CYS A 128 15.08 -8.59 6.28
C CYS A 128 13.93 -7.62 5.95
N LEU A 129 13.20 -7.16 6.97
CA LEU A 129 12.09 -6.22 6.78
C LEU A 129 12.58 -4.84 6.29
N MET A 130 13.75 -4.41 6.74
CA MET A 130 14.39 -3.17 6.28
C MET A 130 14.76 -3.27 4.80
N VAL A 131 15.37 -4.39 4.39
CA VAL A 131 15.70 -4.64 2.97
C VAL A 131 14.44 -4.60 2.10
N ALA A 132 13.35 -5.25 2.53
CA ALA A 132 12.07 -5.19 1.83
C ALA A 132 11.54 -3.76 1.72
N THR A 133 11.60 -2.99 2.81
CA THR A 133 11.12 -1.60 2.84
C THR A 133 11.93 -0.69 1.92
N VAL A 134 13.26 -0.79 1.97
CA VAL A 134 14.16 0.00 1.10
C VAL A 134 13.94 -0.36 -0.36
N ALA A 135 13.84 -1.66 -0.68
CA ALA A 135 13.55 -2.13 -2.03
C ALA A 135 12.20 -1.61 -2.53
N ALA A 136 11.17 -1.59 -1.69
CA ALA A 136 9.86 -1.03 -2.04
C ALA A 136 9.97 0.47 -2.35
N ILE A 137 10.62 1.26 -1.49
CA ILE A 137 10.78 2.71 -1.68
C ILE A 137 11.49 3.02 -3.00
N ILE A 138 12.59 2.34 -3.29
CA ILE A 138 13.35 2.53 -4.54
C ILE A 138 12.50 2.13 -5.75
N SER A 139 11.65 1.13 -5.60
CA SER A 139 10.83 0.57 -6.69
C SER A 139 9.58 1.39 -7.01
N TYR A 140 9.13 2.30 -6.15
CA TYR A 140 7.89 3.06 -6.39
C TYR A 140 7.92 3.84 -7.71
N ILE A 141 9.00 4.56 -8.01
CA ILE A 141 9.12 5.37 -9.24
C ILE A 141 9.22 4.48 -10.49
N PRO A 142 10.16 3.51 -10.59
CA PRO A 142 10.26 2.67 -11.78
C PRO A 142 9.00 1.82 -12.03
N ILE A 143 8.34 1.36 -10.97
CA ILE A 143 7.09 0.61 -11.11
C ILE A 143 5.93 1.50 -11.56
N GLY A 144 5.84 2.74 -11.08
CA GLY A 144 4.88 3.72 -11.60
C GLY A 144 5.03 3.93 -13.10
N ASN A 145 6.26 4.10 -13.57
CA ASN A 145 6.57 4.23 -15.01
C ASN A 145 6.28 2.92 -15.79
N LEU A 146 6.53 1.76 -15.18
CA LEU A 146 6.25 0.47 -15.80
C LEU A 146 4.74 0.27 -15.94
N SER A 147 3.97 0.57 -14.89
CA SER A 147 2.52 0.39 -14.86
C SER A 147 1.79 1.26 -15.90
N SER A 148 2.30 2.46 -16.18
CA SER A 148 1.77 3.31 -17.26
C SER A 148 1.97 2.71 -18.66
N LYS A 149 3.00 1.87 -18.84
CA LYS A 149 3.29 1.21 -20.14
C LYS A 149 2.53 -0.10 -20.32
N ILE A 150 2.55 -0.98 -19.31
CA ILE A 150 1.99 -2.35 -19.43
C ILE A 150 0.57 -2.48 -18.88
N GLY A 151 0.11 -1.49 -18.10
CA GLY A 151 -1.18 -1.47 -17.41
C GLY A 151 -1.08 -1.82 -15.94
N ARG A 152 -1.97 -1.22 -15.13
CA ARG A 152 -1.99 -1.37 -13.68
C ARG A 152 -2.31 -2.80 -13.23
N LYS A 153 -3.33 -3.42 -13.87
CA LYS A 153 -3.73 -4.80 -13.57
C LYS A 153 -2.58 -5.78 -13.74
N LYS A 154 -1.86 -5.69 -14.86
CA LYS A 154 -0.72 -6.58 -15.14
C LYS A 154 0.42 -6.38 -14.15
N THR A 155 0.67 -5.13 -13.76
CA THR A 155 1.70 -4.79 -12.77
C THR A 155 1.35 -5.36 -11.39
N ILE A 156 0.09 -5.24 -10.94
CA ILE A 156 -0.37 -5.84 -9.68
C ILE A 156 -0.23 -7.37 -9.73
N LEU A 157 -0.71 -8.02 -10.80
CA LEU A 157 -0.61 -9.47 -10.94
C LEU A 157 0.86 -9.93 -10.92
N GLY A 158 1.76 -9.21 -11.59
CA GLY A 158 3.20 -9.46 -11.52
C GLY A 158 3.76 -9.32 -10.11
N GLY A 159 3.35 -8.29 -9.38
CA GLY A 159 3.71 -8.08 -7.96
C GLY A 159 3.25 -9.23 -7.07
N ILE A 160 2.00 -9.69 -7.23
CA ILE A 160 1.46 -10.83 -6.47
C ILE A 160 2.24 -12.12 -6.79
N ILE A 161 2.59 -12.37 -8.05
CA ILE A 161 3.39 -13.54 -8.46
C ILE A 161 4.77 -13.49 -7.81
N LEU A 162 5.46 -12.34 -7.87
CA LEU A 162 6.78 -12.17 -7.26
C LEU A 162 6.73 -12.47 -5.75
N MET A 163 5.75 -11.93 -5.03
CA MET A 163 5.57 -12.20 -3.60
C MET A 163 5.26 -13.67 -3.33
N SER A 164 4.36 -14.27 -4.12
CA SER A 164 3.98 -15.69 -3.98
C SER A 164 5.16 -16.63 -4.16
N LEU A 165 6.02 -16.38 -5.15
CA LEU A 165 7.24 -17.16 -5.39
C LEU A 165 8.22 -17.05 -4.20
N CYS A 166 8.37 -15.85 -3.62
CA CYS A 166 9.21 -15.66 -2.44
C CYS A 166 8.62 -16.36 -1.21
N TYR A 167 7.30 -16.29 -0.99
CA TYR A 167 6.65 -17.02 0.10
C TYR A 167 6.78 -18.53 -0.08
N PHE A 168 6.61 -19.02 -1.29
CA PHE A 168 6.81 -20.44 -1.60
C PHE A 168 8.26 -20.89 -1.31
N ALA A 169 9.26 -20.13 -1.76
CA ALA A 169 10.66 -20.42 -1.47
C ALA A 169 10.96 -20.39 0.03
N ALA A 170 10.37 -19.44 0.76
CA ALA A 170 10.57 -19.31 2.20
C ALA A 170 9.99 -20.47 3.03
N ILE A 171 9.04 -21.25 2.50
CA ILE A 171 8.53 -22.48 3.14
C ILE A 171 9.66 -23.48 3.38
N PHE A 172 10.62 -23.56 2.47
CA PHE A 172 11.75 -24.51 2.52
C PHE A 172 12.93 -23.99 3.33
N ALA A 173 12.91 -22.74 3.76
CA ALA A 173 13.98 -22.14 4.54
C ALA A 173 13.93 -22.63 5.99
N SER A 174 14.77 -23.61 6.32
CA SER A 174 14.86 -24.18 7.68
C SER A 174 15.68 -23.34 8.65
N ALA A 175 16.57 -22.51 8.14
CA ALA A 175 17.44 -21.61 8.90
C ALA A 175 17.64 -20.29 8.15
N TYR A 176 18.08 -19.28 8.87
CA TYR A 176 18.48 -18.02 8.23
C TYR A 176 19.72 -18.20 7.36
N HIS A 177 19.63 -17.70 6.15
CA HIS A 177 20.75 -17.54 5.24
C HIS A 177 20.68 -16.15 4.57
N PRO A 178 21.81 -15.45 4.34
CA PRO A 178 21.82 -14.11 3.75
C PRO A 178 21.04 -13.97 2.41
N VAL A 179 20.91 -15.04 1.64
CA VAL A 179 20.11 -15.11 0.41
C VAL A 179 18.63 -14.78 0.67
N ILE A 180 18.14 -14.99 1.89
CA ILE A 180 16.75 -14.64 2.28
C ILE A 180 16.51 -13.13 2.12
N ASN A 181 17.51 -12.29 2.31
CA ASN A 181 17.38 -10.84 2.09
C ASN A 181 17.06 -10.50 0.63
N ILE A 182 17.55 -11.31 -0.32
CA ILE A 182 17.16 -11.14 -1.74
C ILE A 182 15.67 -11.42 -1.92
N ALA A 183 15.14 -12.48 -1.31
CA ALA A 183 13.72 -12.77 -1.35
C ALA A 183 12.90 -11.62 -0.72
N PHE A 184 13.35 -11.04 0.38
CA PHE A 184 12.71 -9.89 1.01
C PHE A 184 12.80 -8.62 0.14
N ALA A 185 13.90 -8.40 -0.58
CA ALA A 185 13.98 -7.32 -1.57
C ALA A 185 12.94 -7.51 -2.68
N VAL A 186 12.80 -8.72 -3.21
CA VAL A 186 11.79 -9.05 -4.24
C VAL A 186 10.37 -8.90 -3.69
N ILE A 187 10.10 -9.28 -2.44
CA ILE A 187 8.82 -9.01 -1.76
C ILE A 187 8.55 -7.51 -1.72
N GLY A 188 9.55 -6.69 -1.39
CA GLY A 188 9.43 -5.23 -1.40
C GLY A 188 9.07 -4.66 -2.77
N VAL A 189 9.71 -5.14 -3.85
CA VAL A 189 9.36 -4.78 -5.24
C VAL A 189 7.92 -5.19 -5.58
N GLY A 190 7.52 -6.41 -5.24
CA GLY A 190 6.16 -6.91 -5.44
C GLY A 190 5.12 -6.08 -4.68
N TRP A 191 5.42 -5.71 -3.43
CA TRP A 191 4.58 -4.85 -2.61
C TRP A 191 4.43 -3.45 -3.20
N ALA A 192 5.52 -2.85 -3.72
CA ALA A 192 5.48 -1.57 -4.42
C ALA A 192 4.58 -1.64 -5.67
N ALA A 193 4.67 -2.74 -6.45
CA ALA A 193 3.85 -2.95 -7.63
C ALA A 193 2.35 -2.97 -7.31
N ILE A 194 1.97 -3.54 -6.18
CA ILE A 194 0.60 -3.58 -5.70
C ILE A 194 0.14 -2.18 -5.22
N ASN A 195 0.90 -1.55 -4.33
CA ASN A 195 0.48 -0.31 -3.67
C ASN A 195 0.36 0.88 -4.62
N VAL A 196 1.33 1.05 -5.54
CA VAL A 196 1.29 2.16 -6.51
C VAL A 196 0.06 2.11 -7.40
N ASN A 197 -0.48 0.91 -7.66
CA ASN A 197 -1.52 0.71 -8.66
C ASN A 197 -2.92 0.47 -8.10
N SER A 198 -3.04 -0.06 -6.87
CA SER A 198 -4.33 -0.49 -6.31
C SER A 198 -5.29 0.68 -6.07
N TYR A 199 -4.84 1.74 -5.41
CA TYR A 199 -5.68 2.91 -5.13
C TYR A 199 -6.08 3.68 -6.41
N PRO A 200 -5.18 3.98 -7.35
CA PRO A 200 -5.57 4.59 -8.62
C PRO A 200 -6.60 3.79 -9.43
N MET A 201 -6.59 2.45 -9.35
CA MET A 201 -7.64 1.62 -9.98
C MET A 201 -9.02 1.83 -9.35
N ILE A 202 -9.08 2.00 -8.02
CA ILE A 202 -10.34 2.32 -7.31
C ILE A 202 -10.87 3.67 -7.76
N VAL A 203 -10.01 4.70 -7.75
CA VAL A 203 -10.38 6.06 -8.18
C VAL A 203 -10.89 6.08 -9.61
N GLU A 204 -10.22 5.36 -10.50
CA GLU A 204 -10.61 5.29 -11.91
C GLU A 204 -11.98 4.62 -12.10
N MET A 205 -12.25 3.52 -11.40
CA MET A 205 -13.56 2.85 -11.45
C MET A 205 -14.67 3.68 -10.79
N SER A 206 -14.34 4.63 -9.94
CA SER A 206 -15.28 5.52 -9.27
C SER A 206 -15.58 6.81 -10.04
N LYS A 207 -14.96 7.03 -11.22
CA LYS A 207 -15.23 8.21 -12.06
C LYS A 207 -16.74 8.29 -12.37
N GLY A 208 -17.30 9.49 -12.15
CA GLY A 208 -18.75 9.73 -12.28
C GLY A 208 -19.58 9.25 -11.07
N CYS A 209 -18.94 8.79 -9.99
CA CYS A 209 -19.56 8.39 -8.73
C CYS A 209 -18.85 9.12 -7.58
N ASN A 210 -19.39 9.00 -6.35
CA ASN A 210 -18.78 9.59 -5.16
C ASN A 210 -17.39 8.95 -4.85
N ILE A 211 -16.30 9.64 -5.24
CA ILE A 211 -14.90 9.19 -5.06
C ILE A 211 -14.59 9.01 -3.59
N GLY A 212 -15.06 9.90 -2.71
CA GLY A 212 -14.83 9.83 -1.27
C GLY A 212 -15.37 8.54 -0.66
N LYS A 213 -16.56 8.11 -1.08
CA LYS A 213 -17.16 6.83 -0.65
C LYS A 213 -16.27 5.64 -1.03
N PHE A 214 -15.76 5.60 -2.26
CA PHE A 214 -14.93 4.47 -2.72
C PHE A 214 -13.53 4.50 -2.11
N THR A 215 -12.98 5.68 -1.86
CA THR A 215 -11.75 5.86 -1.07
C THR A 215 -11.93 5.31 0.35
N GLY A 216 -13.03 5.69 1.02
CA GLY A 216 -13.37 5.14 2.34
C GLY A 216 -13.52 3.62 2.31
N THR A 217 -14.17 3.07 1.28
CA THR A 217 -14.31 1.63 1.10
C THR A 217 -12.95 0.93 0.93
N TYR A 218 -12.04 1.49 0.13
CA TYR A 218 -10.67 0.99 -0.01
C TYR A 218 -9.96 0.88 1.34
N TYR A 219 -9.98 1.96 2.12
CA TYR A 219 -9.36 1.95 3.44
C TYR A 219 -10.06 1.00 4.42
N THR A 220 -11.37 0.87 4.36
CA THR A 220 -12.12 -0.10 5.18
C THR A 220 -11.63 -1.52 4.92
N PHE A 221 -11.53 -1.95 3.67
CA PHE A 221 -11.05 -3.30 3.34
C PHE A 221 -9.59 -3.52 3.74
N SER A 222 -8.71 -2.56 3.46
CA SER A 222 -7.28 -2.67 3.81
C SER A 222 -7.05 -2.68 5.33
N MET A 223 -7.76 -1.83 6.10
CA MET A 223 -7.64 -1.79 7.56
C MET A 223 -8.29 -3.00 8.21
N THR A 224 -9.42 -3.48 7.69
CA THR A 224 -10.03 -4.74 8.17
C THR A 224 -9.06 -5.91 8.02
N ALA A 225 -8.34 -6.00 6.89
CA ALA A 225 -7.30 -7.00 6.73
C ALA A 225 -6.18 -6.87 7.77
N GLN A 226 -5.76 -5.64 8.10
CA GLN A 226 -4.73 -5.39 9.11
C GLN A 226 -5.16 -5.79 10.52
N ILE A 227 -6.45 -5.64 10.86
CA ILE A 227 -7.00 -6.08 12.16
C ILE A 227 -7.18 -7.59 12.19
N PHE A 228 -7.73 -8.16 11.11
CA PHE A 228 -8.03 -9.59 11.00
C PHE A 228 -6.77 -10.45 10.98
N THR A 229 -5.73 -10.01 10.30
CA THR A 229 -4.51 -10.79 10.06
C THR A 229 -3.78 -11.17 11.35
N PRO A 230 -3.45 -10.28 12.30
CA PRO A 230 -2.77 -10.69 13.53
C PRO A 230 -3.56 -11.70 14.36
N ILE A 231 -4.89 -11.61 14.34
CA ILE A 231 -5.77 -12.54 15.07
C ILE A 231 -5.69 -13.92 14.44
N LEU A 232 -5.92 -14.03 13.13
CA LEU A 232 -5.94 -15.32 12.44
C LEU A 232 -4.53 -15.93 12.34
N SER A 233 -3.52 -15.14 11.94
CA SER A 233 -2.15 -15.65 11.83
C SER A 233 -1.59 -16.01 13.21
N GLY A 234 -1.84 -15.20 14.24
CA GLY A 234 -1.43 -15.49 15.62
C GLY A 234 -2.03 -16.78 16.11
N PHE A 235 -3.33 -16.98 15.92
CA PHE A 235 -4.02 -18.23 16.28
C PHE A 235 -3.39 -19.45 15.58
N LEU A 236 -3.14 -19.37 14.27
CA LEU A 236 -2.52 -20.46 13.52
C LEU A 236 -1.08 -20.74 13.97
N LEU A 237 -0.28 -19.72 14.20
CA LEU A 237 1.10 -19.86 14.62
C LEU A 237 1.22 -20.50 16.02
N GLU A 238 0.33 -20.16 16.94
CA GLU A 238 0.36 -20.67 18.31
C GLU A 238 -0.26 -22.07 18.44
N ASN A 239 -1.34 -22.37 17.71
CA ASN A 239 -2.09 -23.63 17.88
C ASN A 239 -1.70 -24.70 16.85
N VAL A 240 -1.14 -24.32 15.69
CA VAL A 240 -0.75 -25.30 14.65
C VAL A 240 0.78 -25.40 14.58
N SER A 241 1.45 -24.37 14.09
CA SER A 241 2.93 -24.29 14.01
C SER A 241 3.36 -22.92 13.56
N TYR A 242 4.51 -22.46 14.06
CA TYR A 242 5.15 -21.25 13.50
C TYR A 242 5.55 -21.40 12.03
N ARG A 243 5.79 -22.62 11.56
CA ARG A 243 6.09 -22.88 10.13
C ARG A 243 4.89 -22.63 9.21
N SER A 244 3.68 -22.45 9.73
CA SER A 244 2.49 -22.12 8.93
C SER A 244 2.48 -20.68 8.39
N LEU A 245 3.39 -19.80 8.81
CA LEU A 245 3.43 -18.40 8.40
C LEU A 245 3.51 -18.21 6.87
N PHE A 246 4.50 -18.82 6.23
CA PHE A 246 4.68 -18.68 4.78
C PHE A 246 3.63 -19.45 3.95
N PRO A 247 3.22 -20.69 4.32
CA PRO A 247 2.04 -21.33 3.71
C PRO A 247 0.78 -20.47 3.79
N TYR A 248 0.50 -19.85 4.94
CA TYR A 248 -0.60 -18.92 5.09
C TYR A 248 -0.49 -17.73 4.11
N ALA A 249 0.65 -17.04 4.09
CA ALA A 249 0.88 -15.92 3.21
C ALA A 249 0.77 -16.32 1.73
N LEU A 250 1.26 -17.51 1.36
CA LEU A 250 1.16 -18.03 0.00
C LEU A 250 -0.31 -18.29 -0.41
N ILE A 251 -1.10 -18.94 0.44
CA ILE A 251 -2.52 -19.24 0.15
C ILE A 251 -3.29 -17.94 -0.08
N PHE A 252 -3.17 -16.95 0.83
CA PHE A 252 -3.86 -15.68 0.68
C PHE A 252 -3.37 -14.88 -0.53
N SER A 253 -2.08 -14.95 -0.86
CA SER A 253 -1.52 -14.32 -2.05
C SER A 253 -2.05 -14.96 -3.35
N LEU A 254 -2.17 -16.29 -3.40
CA LEU A 254 -2.75 -16.99 -4.55
C LEU A 254 -4.26 -16.70 -4.70
N LEU A 255 -5.00 -16.62 -3.60
CA LEU A 255 -6.40 -16.20 -3.63
C LEU A 255 -6.53 -14.76 -4.13
N ALA A 256 -5.62 -13.86 -3.72
CA ALA A 256 -5.55 -12.50 -4.24
C ALA A 256 -5.27 -12.47 -5.75
N PHE A 257 -4.41 -13.34 -6.24
CA PHE A 257 -4.15 -13.48 -7.68
C PHE A 257 -5.41 -13.91 -8.44
N ILE A 258 -6.13 -14.90 -7.94
CA ILE A 258 -7.38 -15.39 -8.55
C ILE A 258 -8.43 -14.28 -8.60
N THR A 259 -8.66 -13.58 -7.49
CA THR A 259 -9.65 -12.49 -7.43
C THR A 259 -9.22 -11.32 -8.31
N MET A 260 -7.94 -10.92 -8.31
CA MET A 260 -7.42 -9.84 -9.15
C MET A 260 -7.50 -10.18 -10.64
N SER A 261 -7.34 -11.42 -11.04
CA SER A 261 -7.49 -11.86 -12.43
C SER A 261 -8.90 -11.61 -12.99
N GLN A 262 -9.93 -11.64 -12.12
CA GLN A 262 -11.33 -11.39 -12.49
C GLN A 262 -11.67 -9.90 -12.68
N VAL A 263 -10.81 -8.99 -12.24
CA VAL A 263 -11.00 -7.54 -12.43
C VAL A 263 -10.86 -7.20 -13.91
N ARG A 264 -11.84 -6.49 -14.48
CA ARG A 264 -11.86 -6.14 -15.91
C ARG A 264 -11.83 -4.64 -16.18
N HIS A 265 -12.04 -3.80 -15.16
CA HIS A 265 -12.13 -2.35 -15.26
C HIS A 265 -11.06 -1.68 -14.38
N GLY A 266 -10.84 -0.37 -14.56
CA GLY A 266 -9.88 0.39 -13.78
C GLY A 266 -8.43 0.29 -14.26
N ASP A 267 -8.20 -0.17 -15.50
CA ASP A 267 -6.88 -0.32 -16.12
C ASP A 267 -6.75 0.57 -17.38
N ALA A 268 -7.41 1.74 -17.39
CA ALA A 268 -7.24 2.70 -18.47
C ALA A 268 -5.78 3.17 -18.49
N ARG A 269 -5.17 3.10 -19.65
CA ARG A 269 -3.84 3.63 -19.87
C ARG A 269 -3.98 5.12 -20.16
N PRO A 270 -3.12 5.98 -19.59
CA PRO A 270 -3.07 7.35 -20.04
C PRO A 270 -2.76 7.37 -21.54
N ASP A 271 -3.50 8.18 -22.29
CA ASP A 271 -3.24 8.37 -23.71
C ASP A 271 -1.78 8.75 -23.91
N LYS A 272 -1.10 8.08 -24.82
CA LYS A 272 0.27 8.44 -25.17
C LYS A 272 0.21 9.81 -25.84
N LYS A 273 0.68 10.85 -25.16
CA LYS A 273 0.92 12.14 -25.80
C LYS A 273 1.83 11.92 -27.01
N LYS A 274 1.36 12.30 -28.19
CA LYS A 274 1.98 11.94 -29.47
C LYS A 274 3.29 12.69 -29.73
N SER A 275 3.56 13.79 -29.03
CA SER A 275 4.81 14.54 -29.16
C SER A 275 5.15 15.33 -27.89
N MET A 276 6.44 15.71 -27.77
CA MET A 276 6.92 16.59 -26.70
C MET A 276 6.30 17.99 -26.81
N LEU A 277 5.84 18.40 -27.99
CA LEU A 277 5.21 19.70 -28.25
C LEU A 277 3.78 19.78 -27.70
N GLU A 278 3.05 18.66 -27.63
CA GLU A 278 1.73 18.59 -26.96
C GLU A 278 1.79 18.85 -25.42
N HIS A 279 2.99 18.88 -24.85
CA HIS A 279 3.16 19.32 -23.45
C HIS A 279 3.11 20.84 -23.29
N PHE A 280 3.25 21.58 -24.36
CA PHE A 280 3.25 23.05 -24.38
C PHE A 280 1.99 23.64 -25.04
N ASP A 281 1.17 22.81 -25.69
CA ASP A 281 -0.18 23.22 -26.06
C ASP A 281 -1.01 23.27 -24.75
N VAL A 282 -1.00 24.40 -24.15
CA VAL A 282 -2.05 24.86 -23.26
C VAL A 282 -3.21 25.14 -24.19
N ASP A 283 -4.27 24.34 -24.10
CA ASP A 283 -5.49 24.56 -24.86
C ASP A 283 -5.90 26.04 -24.67
N ASP A 284 -5.82 26.84 -25.78
CA ASP A 284 -6.34 28.19 -25.87
C ASP A 284 -7.87 28.19 -25.73
#